data_cf6f67bc87a4db9fbb272813737a4f2f
#
_entry.id   cf6f67bc87a4db9fbb272813737a4f2f
#
_cell.length_a   1.000
_cell.length_b   1.000
_cell.length_c   1.000
_cell.angle_alpha   90.00
_cell.angle_beta   90.00
_cell.angle_gamma   90.00
#
_symmetry.space_group_name_H-M   'P 1'
#
loop_
_entity.id
_entity.type
_entity.pdbx_description
1 polymer ?
#
loop_
_entity_poly.entity_id
_entity_poly.type
_entity_poly.pdbx_seq_one_letter_code
_entity_poly.pdbx_strand_id
1 'polypeptide(L)'
;MIHNLLHTLPVSLIFCTIVMGFLLMYERKKHAREAKRRENNFWQRENEANFTRRKDISQLPYIKIPYDTLPFIQNAHGEIAEYQKELLSFKDSKLLNLSGLSNTDLKLMYGIANLPELSQYDEACTAMYRTIANLGSNLAKEGYHSEAIAFLEFGLEAGSDISRNFYILADEYANAGRYDDIAGLIEHARTLTSPMKASILNNLQDKYQKSLP
;
A
#
# COMPACT_ATOMS: atom_id res chain seq x y z
N MET A 1 -68.45 5.34 2.19
CA MET A 1 -67.05 5.83 1.90
C MET A 1 -65.98 4.86 2.43
N ILE A 2 -66.14 4.31 3.62
CA ILE A 2 -65.14 3.38 4.22
C ILE A 2 -65.08 2.00 3.51
N HIS A 3 -66.20 1.51 2.96
CA HIS A 3 -66.29 0.21 2.28
C HIS A 3 -65.48 0.13 0.96
N ASN A 4 -65.34 1.24 0.24
CA ASN A 4 -64.50 1.30 -0.96
C ASN A 4 -62.99 1.38 -0.66
N LEU A 5 -62.62 1.89 0.50
CA LEU A 5 -61.24 1.98 0.94
C LEU A 5 -60.60 0.61 1.26
N LEU A 6 -61.45 -0.31 1.82
CA LEU A 6 -61.03 -1.67 2.19
C LEU A 6 -60.82 -2.60 0.96
N HIS A 7 -61.46 -2.34 -0.16
CA HIS A 7 -61.28 -3.09 -1.41
C HIS A 7 -60.11 -2.58 -2.27
N THR A 8 -59.72 -1.30 -2.14
CA THR A 8 -58.62 -0.74 -2.91
C THR A 8 -57.24 -0.99 -2.28
N LEU A 9 -57.20 -1.14 -0.98
CA LEU A 9 -55.94 -1.43 -0.22
C LEU A 9 -55.24 -2.72 -0.69
N PRO A 10 -55.92 -3.90 -0.82
CA PRO A 10 -55.22 -5.12 -1.28
C PRO A 10 -54.75 -5.04 -2.74
N VAL A 11 -55.49 -4.36 -3.62
CA VAL A 11 -55.10 -4.16 -5.01
C VAL A 11 -53.88 -3.26 -5.12
N SER A 12 -53.82 -2.18 -4.36
CA SER A 12 -52.67 -1.28 -4.29
C SER A 12 -51.42 -1.99 -3.79
N LEU A 13 -51.53 -2.81 -2.75
CA LEU A 13 -50.41 -3.61 -2.23
C LEU A 13 -49.90 -4.63 -3.26
N ILE A 14 -50.80 -5.34 -3.96
CA ILE A 14 -50.40 -6.26 -5.01
C ILE A 14 -49.68 -5.52 -6.16
N PHE A 15 -50.21 -4.39 -6.57
CA PHE A 15 -49.54 -3.55 -7.59
C PHE A 15 -48.14 -3.11 -7.14
N CYS A 16 -47.99 -2.59 -5.90
CA CYS A 16 -46.69 -2.22 -5.36
C CYS A 16 -45.69 -3.39 -5.30
N THR A 17 -46.14 -4.59 -4.93
CA THR A 17 -45.26 -5.77 -4.89
C THR A 17 -44.83 -6.21 -6.29
N ILE A 18 -45.72 -6.13 -7.28
CA ILE A 18 -45.38 -6.40 -8.68
C ILE A 18 -44.34 -5.38 -9.20
N VAL A 19 -44.60 -4.09 -8.99
CA VAL A 19 -43.67 -3.05 -9.42
C VAL A 19 -42.30 -3.21 -8.74
N MET A 20 -42.30 -3.48 -7.43
CA MET A 20 -41.07 -3.75 -6.68
C MET A 20 -40.34 -4.97 -7.25
N GLY A 21 -41.07 -6.05 -7.55
CA GLY A 21 -40.52 -7.24 -8.19
C GLY A 21 -39.85 -6.93 -9.54
N PHE A 22 -40.51 -6.13 -10.39
CA PHE A 22 -39.92 -5.69 -11.66
C PHE A 22 -38.67 -4.84 -11.47
N LEU A 23 -38.66 -3.90 -10.52
CA LEU A 23 -37.51 -3.08 -10.21
C LEU A 23 -36.32 -3.93 -9.72
N LEU A 24 -36.57 -4.85 -8.82
CA LEU A 24 -35.54 -5.78 -8.33
C LEU A 24 -34.99 -6.69 -9.44
N MET A 25 -35.85 -7.18 -10.34
CA MET A 25 -35.40 -7.96 -11.48
C MET A 25 -34.60 -7.12 -12.47
N TYR A 26 -34.98 -5.88 -12.69
CA TYR A 26 -34.23 -4.95 -13.54
C TYR A 26 -32.85 -4.69 -12.97
N GLU A 27 -32.75 -4.33 -11.67
CA GLU A 27 -31.47 -4.10 -10.99
C GLU A 27 -30.58 -5.36 -11.00
N ARG A 28 -31.14 -6.53 -10.73
CA ARG A 28 -30.40 -7.80 -10.82
C ARG A 28 -29.85 -8.05 -12.22
N LYS A 29 -30.65 -7.82 -13.28
CA LYS A 29 -30.18 -7.97 -14.66
C LYS A 29 -29.12 -6.96 -15.03
N LYS A 30 -29.24 -5.71 -14.55
CA LYS A 30 -28.24 -4.65 -14.74
C LYS A 30 -26.91 -5.07 -14.10
N HIS A 31 -26.92 -5.44 -12.83
CA HIS A 31 -25.73 -5.89 -12.11
C HIS A 31 -25.09 -7.14 -12.74
N ALA A 32 -25.90 -8.10 -13.19
CA ALA A 32 -25.39 -9.28 -13.88
C ALA A 32 -24.72 -8.95 -15.23
N ARG A 33 -25.28 -8.00 -15.99
CA ARG A 33 -24.66 -7.52 -17.25
C ARG A 33 -23.35 -6.79 -16.98
N GLU A 34 -23.30 -5.92 -15.95
CA GLU A 34 -22.09 -5.21 -15.57
C GLU A 34 -21.01 -6.16 -15.05
N ALA A 35 -21.38 -7.17 -14.25
CA ALA A 35 -20.46 -8.21 -13.80
C ALA A 35 -19.86 -8.99 -14.98
N LYS A 36 -20.69 -9.44 -15.91
CA LYS A 36 -20.25 -10.14 -17.12
C LYS A 36 -19.36 -9.26 -18.00
N ARG A 37 -19.68 -7.97 -18.13
CA ARG A 37 -18.84 -7.02 -18.88
C ARG A 37 -17.47 -6.84 -18.22
N ARG A 38 -17.42 -6.70 -16.86
CA ARG A 38 -16.15 -6.63 -16.12
C ARG A 38 -15.30 -7.89 -16.30
N GLU A 39 -15.95 -9.06 -16.21
CA GLU A 39 -15.31 -10.35 -16.43
C GLU A 39 -14.73 -10.47 -17.85
N ASN A 40 -15.51 -10.14 -18.87
CA ASN A 40 -15.04 -10.18 -20.26
C ASN A 40 -13.87 -9.22 -20.49
N ASN A 41 -13.96 -8.00 -19.96
CA ASN A 41 -12.88 -7.03 -20.07
C ASN A 41 -11.60 -7.50 -19.35
N PHE A 42 -11.75 -8.16 -18.19
CA PHE A 42 -10.63 -8.75 -17.47
C PHE A 42 -9.97 -9.85 -18.31
N TRP A 43 -10.73 -10.80 -18.83
CA TRP A 43 -10.19 -11.89 -19.65
C TRP A 43 -9.57 -11.41 -20.96
N GLN A 44 -10.18 -10.40 -21.59
CA GLN A 44 -9.61 -9.80 -22.80
C GLN A 44 -8.23 -9.17 -22.48
N ARG A 45 -8.14 -8.40 -21.39
CA ARG A 45 -6.91 -7.75 -20.95
C ARG A 45 -5.84 -8.77 -20.54
N GLU A 46 -6.24 -9.84 -19.85
CA GLU A 46 -5.33 -10.92 -19.46
C GLU A 46 -4.78 -11.67 -20.66
N ASN A 47 -5.63 -11.96 -21.66
CA ASN A 47 -5.19 -12.55 -22.91
C ASN A 47 -4.19 -11.66 -23.66
N GLU A 48 -4.46 -10.36 -23.79
CA GLU A 48 -3.55 -9.41 -24.39
C GLU A 48 -2.20 -9.39 -23.64
N ALA A 49 -2.24 -9.38 -22.32
CA ALA A 49 -1.06 -9.41 -21.48
C ALA A 49 -0.19 -10.65 -21.69
N ASN A 50 -0.82 -11.82 -21.88
CA ASN A 50 -0.11 -13.07 -22.09
C ASN A 50 0.61 -13.16 -23.47
N PHE A 51 0.21 -12.35 -24.45
CA PHE A 51 0.89 -12.24 -25.75
C PHE A 51 1.92 -11.11 -25.82
N THR A 52 2.05 -10.32 -24.75
CA THR A 52 3.01 -9.21 -24.74
C THR A 52 4.45 -9.75 -24.77
N ARG A 53 5.25 -9.26 -25.72
CA ARG A 53 6.65 -9.65 -25.87
C ARG A 53 7.49 -9.14 -24.71
N ARG A 54 8.56 -9.88 -24.38
CA ARG A 54 9.55 -9.46 -23.39
C ARG A 54 10.14 -8.10 -23.78
N LYS A 55 10.18 -7.17 -22.82
CA LYS A 55 10.83 -5.87 -22.95
C LYS A 55 12.05 -5.80 -22.05
N ASP A 56 12.93 -4.87 -22.33
CA ASP A 56 14.09 -4.60 -21.47
C ASP A 56 13.64 -3.98 -20.14
N ILE A 57 14.13 -4.54 -19.05
CA ILE A 57 13.87 -4.08 -17.68
C ILE A 57 15.13 -3.55 -17.00
N SER A 58 16.26 -3.44 -17.74
CA SER A 58 17.55 -3.02 -17.17
C SER A 58 17.55 -1.59 -16.64
N GLN A 59 16.70 -0.72 -17.16
CA GLN A 59 16.64 0.71 -16.86
C GLN A 59 15.51 1.09 -15.89
N LEU A 60 14.93 0.11 -15.17
CA LEU A 60 13.91 0.40 -14.19
C LEU A 60 14.48 1.15 -12.98
N PRO A 61 13.65 1.89 -12.23
CA PRO A 61 14.10 2.67 -11.07
C PRO A 61 14.42 1.77 -9.89
N TYR A 62 15.50 1.01 -9.99
CA TYR A 62 15.95 0.13 -8.91
C TYR A 62 16.40 0.93 -7.70
N ILE A 63 15.94 0.50 -6.52
CA ILE A 63 16.32 1.09 -5.25
C ILE A 63 17.75 0.64 -4.91
N LYS A 64 18.57 1.59 -4.51
CA LYS A 64 19.93 1.35 -4.03
C LYS A 64 20.00 1.73 -2.56
N ILE A 65 20.37 0.78 -1.72
CA ILE A 65 20.58 1.04 -0.29
C ILE A 65 21.91 1.77 -0.12
N PRO A 66 21.95 2.95 0.51
CA PRO A 66 23.17 3.72 0.68
C PRO A 66 23.96 3.23 1.90
N TYR A 67 24.57 2.06 1.79
CA TYR A 67 25.28 1.38 2.88
C TYR A 67 26.39 2.22 3.52
N ASP A 68 27.00 3.12 2.75
CA ASP A 68 28.12 3.94 3.21
C ASP A 68 27.66 5.14 4.08
N THR A 69 26.39 5.53 3.99
CA THR A 69 25.84 6.68 4.71
C THR A 69 24.88 6.29 5.84
N LEU A 70 24.32 5.08 5.79
CA LEU A 70 23.46 4.59 6.85
C LEU A 70 24.26 4.27 8.11
N PRO A 71 23.77 4.69 9.30
CA PRO A 71 24.53 4.57 10.56
C PRO A 71 24.41 3.16 11.15
N PHE A 72 25.10 2.18 10.58
CA PHE A 72 25.17 0.83 11.13
C PHE A 72 25.89 0.82 12.48
N ILE A 73 25.30 0.18 13.50
CA ILE A 73 25.88 0.03 14.82
C ILE A 73 27.02 -1.01 14.76
N GLN A 74 28.22 -0.56 15.11
CA GLN A 74 29.35 -1.48 15.27
C GLN A 74 29.15 -2.31 16.54
N ASN A 75 29.43 -3.63 16.44
CA ASN A 75 29.23 -4.57 17.53
C ASN A 75 27.78 -4.63 18.05
N ALA A 76 26.80 -4.46 17.17
CA ALA A 76 25.39 -4.66 17.49
C ALA A 76 25.16 -6.11 17.99
N HIS A 77 24.23 -6.27 18.93
CA HIS A 77 23.82 -7.54 19.50
C HIS A 77 22.32 -7.76 19.34
N GLY A 78 21.87 -9.00 19.54
CA GLY A 78 20.44 -9.35 19.50
C GLY A 78 19.78 -9.02 18.17
N GLU A 79 18.54 -8.53 18.23
CA GLU A 79 17.73 -8.28 17.04
C GLU A 79 18.31 -7.19 16.13
N ILE A 80 18.99 -6.19 16.66
CA ILE A 80 19.64 -5.14 15.85
C ILE A 80 20.70 -5.76 14.94
N ALA A 81 21.55 -6.64 15.47
CA ALA A 81 22.55 -7.33 14.66
C ALA A 81 21.94 -8.20 13.56
N GLU A 82 20.86 -8.90 13.88
CA GLU A 82 20.15 -9.74 12.92
C GLU A 82 19.55 -8.92 11.78
N TYR A 83 18.83 -7.84 12.09
CA TYR A 83 18.23 -6.97 11.05
C TYR A 83 19.30 -6.21 10.25
N GLN A 84 20.41 -5.79 10.86
CA GLN A 84 21.52 -5.20 10.11
C GLN A 84 22.14 -6.22 9.13
N LYS A 85 22.33 -7.47 9.58
CA LYS A 85 22.81 -8.55 8.72
C LYS A 85 21.84 -8.86 7.57
N GLU A 86 20.54 -8.89 7.88
CA GLU A 86 19.50 -9.08 6.87
C GLU A 86 19.51 -7.91 5.86
N LEU A 87 19.60 -6.67 6.32
CA LEU A 87 19.69 -5.51 5.43
C LEU A 87 20.93 -5.57 4.52
N LEU A 88 22.07 -5.99 5.05
CA LEU A 88 23.31 -6.19 4.28
C LEU A 88 23.18 -7.31 3.24
N SER A 89 22.32 -8.30 3.44
CA SER A 89 22.11 -9.39 2.47
C SER A 89 21.45 -8.92 1.17
N PHE A 90 20.80 -7.76 1.15
CA PHE A 90 20.22 -7.17 -0.05
C PHE A 90 21.24 -6.48 -0.97
N LYS A 91 22.54 -6.44 -0.59
CA LYS A 91 23.58 -5.69 -1.33
C LYS A 91 23.66 -6.04 -2.81
N ASP A 92 23.50 -7.33 -3.12
CA ASP A 92 23.57 -7.83 -4.49
C ASP A 92 22.18 -8.07 -5.11
N SER A 93 21.12 -7.72 -4.40
CA SER A 93 19.75 -7.90 -4.84
C SER A 93 19.27 -6.68 -5.64
N LYS A 94 18.54 -6.93 -6.70
CA LYS A 94 17.77 -5.86 -7.34
C LYS A 94 16.48 -5.64 -6.57
N LEU A 95 16.25 -4.41 -6.17
CA LEU A 95 15.10 -3.99 -5.38
C LEU A 95 14.24 -3.07 -6.24
N LEU A 96 12.98 -3.43 -6.43
CA LEU A 96 12.06 -2.66 -7.26
C LEU A 96 10.69 -2.60 -6.59
N ASN A 97 10.21 -1.39 -6.33
CA ASN A 97 8.87 -1.20 -5.78
C ASN A 97 7.83 -1.24 -6.91
N LEU A 98 7.01 -2.28 -6.93
CA LEU A 98 5.92 -2.47 -7.88
C LEU A 98 4.55 -2.32 -7.23
N SER A 99 4.48 -1.71 -6.06
CA SER A 99 3.23 -1.48 -5.33
C SER A 99 2.20 -0.77 -6.21
N GLY A 100 0.97 -1.27 -6.19
CA GLY A 100 -0.14 -0.72 -6.98
C GLY A 100 -0.25 -1.25 -8.41
N LEU A 101 0.70 -2.07 -8.88
CA LEU A 101 0.62 -2.75 -10.17
C LEU A 101 0.13 -4.19 -10.00
N SER A 102 -0.84 -4.60 -10.81
CA SER A 102 -1.26 -5.98 -10.86
C SER A 102 -0.34 -6.82 -11.77
N ASN A 103 -0.38 -8.15 -11.63
CA ASN A 103 0.36 -9.04 -12.52
C ASN A 103 -0.01 -8.83 -14.00
N THR A 104 -1.26 -8.51 -14.29
CA THR A 104 -1.72 -8.18 -15.65
C THR A 104 -1.07 -6.89 -16.15
N ASP A 105 -0.94 -5.87 -15.28
CA ASP A 105 -0.25 -4.63 -15.64
C ASP A 105 1.23 -4.88 -15.93
N LEU A 106 1.90 -5.67 -15.08
CA LEU A 106 3.31 -6.02 -15.28
C LEU A 106 3.54 -6.79 -16.58
N LYS A 107 2.65 -7.76 -16.90
CA LYS A 107 2.71 -8.48 -18.17
C LYS A 107 2.54 -7.54 -19.37
N LEU A 108 1.56 -6.63 -19.34
CA LEU A 108 1.31 -5.64 -20.40
C LEU A 108 2.49 -4.66 -20.57
N MET A 109 3.06 -4.22 -19.45
CA MET A 109 4.16 -3.24 -19.46
C MET A 109 5.47 -3.87 -19.91
N TYR A 110 5.81 -5.07 -19.41
CA TYR A 110 7.15 -5.65 -19.52
C TYR A 110 7.21 -7.00 -20.22
N GLY A 111 6.06 -7.63 -20.48
CA GLY A 111 5.94 -8.96 -21.06
C GLY A 111 5.93 -10.08 -20.01
N ILE A 112 5.18 -11.13 -20.32
CA ILE A 112 4.98 -12.28 -19.41
C ILE A 112 6.30 -12.93 -18.98
N ALA A 113 7.30 -12.96 -19.84
CA ALA A 113 8.60 -13.58 -19.56
C ALA A 113 9.40 -12.86 -18.45
N ASN A 114 9.10 -11.59 -18.17
CA ASN A 114 9.74 -10.84 -17.10
C ASN A 114 9.02 -10.96 -15.76
N LEU A 115 7.79 -11.47 -15.73
CA LEU A 115 6.98 -11.50 -14.52
C LEU A 115 7.66 -12.21 -13.34
N PRO A 116 8.28 -13.40 -13.50
CA PRO A 116 8.95 -14.05 -12.38
C PRO A 116 10.10 -13.23 -11.81
N GLU A 117 10.89 -12.59 -12.68
CA GLU A 117 12.03 -11.76 -12.28
C GLU A 117 11.57 -10.49 -11.57
N LEU A 118 10.55 -9.81 -12.10
CA LEU A 118 9.94 -8.64 -11.48
C LEU A 118 9.31 -8.95 -10.12
N SER A 119 8.65 -10.10 -9.98
CA SER A 119 8.09 -10.55 -8.70
C SER A 119 9.18 -10.76 -7.65
N GLN A 120 10.32 -11.35 -8.02
CA GLN A 120 11.45 -11.51 -7.09
C GLN A 120 12.00 -10.15 -6.62
N TYR A 121 12.08 -9.16 -7.51
CA TYR A 121 12.56 -7.82 -7.16
C TYR A 121 11.60 -7.09 -6.23
N ASP A 122 10.28 -7.24 -6.42
CA ASP A 122 9.25 -6.69 -5.56
C ASP A 122 9.21 -7.38 -4.19
N GLU A 123 9.35 -8.71 -4.15
CA GLU A 123 9.46 -9.48 -2.92
C GLU A 123 10.68 -9.06 -2.10
N ALA A 124 11.85 -8.92 -2.73
CA ALA A 124 13.07 -8.45 -2.09
C ALA A 124 12.91 -7.01 -1.56
N CYS A 125 12.27 -6.13 -2.34
CA CYS A 125 11.96 -4.77 -1.93
C CYS A 125 11.04 -4.74 -0.71
N THR A 126 9.98 -5.54 -0.73
CA THR A 126 9.05 -5.67 0.41
C THR A 126 9.74 -6.22 1.66
N ALA A 127 10.64 -7.21 1.51
CA ALA A 127 11.44 -7.73 2.60
C ALA A 127 12.36 -6.65 3.18
N MET A 128 13.06 -5.91 2.33
CA MET A 128 13.88 -4.76 2.75
C MET A 128 13.07 -3.74 3.57
N TYR A 129 11.88 -3.35 3.12
CA TYR A 129 11.03 -2.42 3.87
C TYR A 129 10.65 -2.93 5.26
N ARG A 130 10.34 -4.23 5.37
CA ARG A 130 10.05 -4.88 6.67
C ARG A 130 11.27 -4.90 7.58
N THR A 131 12.43 -5.22 7.02
CA THR A 131 13.72 -5.23 7.77
C THR A 131 14.03 -3.83 8.30
N ILE A 132 13.89 -2.79 7.48
CA ILE A 132 14.07 -1.38 7.90
C ILE A 132 13.08 -1.01 9.02
N ALA A 133 11.80 -1.37 8.89
CA ALA A 133 10.79 -1.09 9.90
C ALA A 133 11.11 -1.75 11.24
N ASN A 134 11.57 -3.00 11.20
CA ASN A 134 11.95 -3.75 12.39
C ASN A 134 13.25 -3.20 13.00
N LEU A 135 14.25 -2.93 12.17
CA LEU A 135 15.52 -2.33 12.61
C LEU A 135 15.28 -0.97 13.27
N GLY A 136 14.56 -0.06 12.62
CA GLY A 136 14.23 1.25 13.17
C GLY A 136 13.45 1.15 14.49
N SER A 137 12.50 0.22 14.58
CA SER A 137 11.76 -0.04 15.83
C SER A 137 12.65 -0.51 16.97
N ASN A 138 13.63 -1.38 16.70
CA ASN A 138 14.53 -1.88 17.74
C ASN A 138 15.58 -0.86 18.11
N LEU A 139 16.11 -0.10 17.14
CA LEU A 139 17.03 1.01 17.42
C LEU A 139 16.38 2.05 18.34
N ALA A 140 15.15 2.48 18.05
CA ALA A 140 14.41 3.41 18.89
C ALA A 140 14.20 2.89 20.31
N LYS A 141 13.84 1.62 20.48
CA LYS A 141 13.65 0.98 21.80
C LYS A 141 14.94 0.92 22.63
N GLU A 142 16.07 0.71 21.97
CA GLU A 142 17.38 0.62 22.62
C GLU A 142 18.08 1.97 22.78
N GLY A 143 17.40 3.07 22.42
CA GLY A 143 17.90 4.44 22.61
C GLY A 143 18.81 4.95 21.49
N TYR A 144 18.94 4.24 20.38
CA TYR A 144 19.66 4.68 19.18
C TYR A 144 18.75 5.55 18.30
N HIS A 145 18.28 6.69 18.84
CA HIS A 145 17.23 7.52 18.22
C HIS A 145 17.66 8.12 16.87
N SER A 146 18.89 8.63 16.77
CA SER A 146 19.40 9.21 15.51
C SER A 146 19.54 8.17 14.40
N GLU A 147 19.98 6.98 14.74
CA GLU A 147 20.11 5.86 13.82
C GLU A 147 18.74 5.35 13.38
N ALA A 148 17.80 5.26 14.32
CA ALA A 148 16.42 4.88 14.01
C ALA A 148 15.80 5.85 12.99
N ILE A 149 15.93 7.15 13.22
CA ILE A 149 15.47 8.19 12.29
C ILE A 149 16.08 7.97 10.91
N ALA A 150 17.40 7.83 10.80
CA ALA A 150 18.07 7.70 9.51
C ALA A 150 17.62 6.48 8.71
N PHE A 151 17.47 5.32 9.35
CA PHE A 151 16.94 4.12 8.67
C PHE A 151 15.49 4.25 8.26
N LEU A 152 14.64 4.85 9.11
CA LEU A 152 13.23 5.03 8.80
C LEU A 152 13.01 6.08 7.72
N GLU A 153 13.74 7.21 7.73
CA GLU A 153 13.75 8.22 6.66
C GLU A 153 14.12 7.56 5.32
N PHE A 154 15.21 6.80 5.28
CA PHE A 154 15.59 6.05 4.07
C PHE A 154 14.47 5.11 3.61
N GLY A 155 13.82 4.39 4.52
CA GLY A 155 12.71 3.50 4.17
C GLY A 155 11.56 4.24 3.48
N LEU A 156 11.22 5.44 3.93
CA LEU A 156 10.18 6.28 3.32
C LEU A 156 10.62 6.87 1.98
N GLU A 157 11.85 7.36 1.87
CA GLU A 157 12.44 7.85 0.62
C GLU A 157 12.47 6.76 -0.46
N ALA A 158 12.75 5.52 -0.05
CA ALA A 158 12.71 4.36 -0.93
C ALA A 158 11.29 3.95 -1.33
N GLY A 159 10.25 4.56 -0.75
CA GLY A 159 8.84 4.34 -1.10
C GLY A 159 8.10 3.32 -0.23
N SER A 160 8.55 3.07 0.99
CA SER A 160 7.83 2.22 1.94
C SER A 160 6.51 2.85 2.36
N ASP A 161 5.43 2.07 2.35
CA ASP A 161 4.11 2.44 2.85
C ASP A 161 3.76 1.73 4.18
N ILE A 162 4.76 1.17 4.85
CA ILE A 162 4.58 0.48 6.13
C ILE A 162 4.21 1.50 7.21
N SER A 163 2.99 1.42 7.72
CA SER A 163 2.45 2.36 8.70
C SER A 163 3.33 2.52 9.94
N ARG A 164 3.99 1.43 10.37
CA ARG A 164 4.92 1.46 11.51
C ARG A 164 6.07 2.44 11.30
N ASN A 165 6.61 2.55 10.08
CA ASN A 165 7.70 3.50 9.77
C ASN A 165 7.25 4.93 10.07
N PHE A 166 6.06 5.30 9.62
CA PHE A 166 5.49 6.62 9.87
C PHE A 166 5.27 6.90 11.35
N TYR A 167 4.76 5.92 12.09
CA TYR A 167 4.43 6.13 13.50
C TYR A 167 5.67 6.28 14.36
N ILE A 168 6.66 5.39 14.17
CA ILE A 168 7.91 5.44 14.95
C ILE A 168 8.68 6.70 14.58
N LEU A 169 8.78 7.04 13.29
CA LEU A 169 9.49 8.24 12.85
C LEU A 169 8.86 9.52 13.41
N ALA A 170 7.52 9.60 13.42
CA ALA A 170 6.82 10.73 14.04
C ALA A 170 7.07 10.82 15.54
N ASP A 171 7.13 9.68 16.25
CA ASP A 171 7.44 9.65 17.67
C ASP A 171 8.89 10.11 17.93
N GLU A 172 9.83 9.65 17.11
CA GLU A 172 11.24 10.07 17.21
C GLU A 172 11.42 11.56 16.90
N TYR A 173 10.74 12.10 15.89
CA TYR A 173 10.74 13.52 15.61
C TYR A 173 10.15 14.34 16.77
N ALA A 174 9.03 13.89 17.36
CA ALA A 174 8.43 14.56 18.50
C ALA A 174 9.37 14.56 19.73
N ASN A 175 10.04 13.43 20.01
CA ASN A 175 11.02 13.30 21.07
C ASN A 175 12.22 14.23 20.86
N ALA A 176 12.59 14.46 19.60
CA ALA A 176 13.66 15.39 19.20
C ALA A 176 13.22 16.86 19.09
N GLY A 177 11.92 17.17 19.28
CA GLY A 177 11.36 18.51 19.09
C GLY A 177 11.24 18.95 17.62
N ARG A 178 11.33 18.02 16.67
CA ARG A 178 11.33 18.26 15.21
C ARG A 178 9.90 18.24 14.64
N TYR A 179 9.04 19.15 15.10
CA TYR A 179 7.63 19.16 14.70
C TYR A 179 7.41 19.54 13.23
N ASP A 180 8.29 20.34 12.64
CA ASP A 180 8.22 20.65 11.20
C ASP A 180 8.41 19.40 10.33
N ASP A 181 9.25 18.46 10.78
CA ASP A 181 9.46 17.20 10.08
C ASP A 181 8.22 16.28 10.18
N ILE A 182 7.47 16.36 11.29
CA ILE A 182 6.17 15.67 11.39
C ILE A 182 5.17 16.23 10.37
N ALA A 183 5.15 17.55 10.18
CA ALA A 183 4.31 18.15 9.14
C ALA A 183 4.71 17.65 7.74
N GLY A 184 6.02 17.60 7.45
CA GLY A 184 6.57 17.00 6.23
C GLY A 184 6.18 15.54 6.05
N LEU A 185 6.20 14.75 7.13
CA LEU A 185 5.81 13.35 7.14
C LEU A 185 4.32 13.15 6.82
N ILE A 186 3.45 14.03 7.32
CA ILE A 186 2.02 14.05 7.00
C ILE A 186 1.81 14.37 5.51
N GLU A 187 2.52 15.36 4.96
CA GLU A 187 2.45 15.67 3.53
C GLU A 187 2.94 14.49 2.69
N HIS A 188 4.02 13.84 3.08
CA HIS A 188 4.48 12.60 2.43
C HIS A 188 3.40 11.51 2.45
N ALA A 189 2.75 11.29 3.60
CA ALA A 189 1.66 10.33 3.72
C ALA A 189 0.47 10.66 2.80
N ARG A 190 0.22 11.93 2.47
CA ARG A 190 -0.82 12.36 1.52
C ARG A 190 -0.53 11.92 0.09
N THR A 191 0.73 11.72 -0.27
CA THR A 191 1.13 11.26 -1.61
C THR A 191 0.94 9.76 -1.82
N LEU A 192 0.81 8.98 -0.75
CA LEU A 192 0.65 7.53 -0.83
C LEU A 192 -0.60 7.14 -1.64
N THR A 193 -0.45 6.11 -2.45
CA THR A 193 -1.55 5.47 -3.19
C THR A 193 -2.06 4.20 -2.52
N SER A 194 -1.36 3.74 -1.49
CA SER A 194 -1.65 2.54 -0.71
C SER A 194 -2.96 2.65 0.09
N PRO A 195 -3.67 1.54 0.32
CA PRO A 195 -4.80 1.48 1.24
C PRO A 195 -4.49 1.94 2.67
N MET A 196 -3.22 1.91 3.07
CA MET A 196 -2.77 2.34 4.41
C MET A 196 -2.81 3.86 4.59
N LYS A 197 -2.85 4.65 3.51
CA LYS A 197 -2.86 6.12 3.54
C LYS A 197 -3.83 6.71 4.56
N ALA A 198 -5.09 6.30 4.53
CA ALA A 198 -6.11 6.85 5.42
C ALA A 198 -5.80 6.56 6.90
N SER A 199 -5.34 5.35 7.21
CA SER A 199 -4.97 4.95 8.57
C SER A 199 -3.74 5.72 9.08
N ILE A 200 -2.73 5.90 8.22
CA ILE A 200 -1.52 6.65 8.55
C ILE A 200 -1.88 8.11 8.84
N LEU A 201 -2.61 8.77 7.94
CA LEU A 201 -3.00 10.16 8.09
C LEU A 201 -3.82 10.41 9.34
N ASN A 202 -4.85 9.59 9.59
CA ASN A 202 -5.70 9.74 10.78
C ASN A 202 -4.85 9.62 12.06
N ASN A 203 -3.99 8.61 12.14
CA ASN A 203 -3.15 8.41 13.33
C ASN A 203 -2.19 9.59 13.58
N LEU A 204 -1.49 10.05 12.53
CA LEU A 204 -0.55 11.16 12.66
C LEU A 204 -1.27 12.48 13.03
N GLN A 205 -2.41 12.75 12.40
CA GLN A 205 -3.20 13.95 12.68
C GLN A 205 -3.78 13.91 14.09
N ASP A 206 -4.42 12.82 14.48
CA ASP A 206 -5.02 12.68 15.82
C ASP A 206 -3.97 12.86 16.93
N LYS A 207 -2.76 12.32 16.73
CA LYS A 207 -1.70 12.34 17.73
C LYS A 207 -0.96 13.67 17.81
N TYR A 208 -0.71 14.31 16.67
CA TYR A 208 0.19 15.48 16.60
C TYR A 208 -0.49 16.77 16.16
N GLN A 209 -1.77 16.79 15.77
CA GLN A 209 -2.46 17.98 15.26
C GLN A 209 -2.38 19.20 16.20
N LYS A 210 -2.31 18.98 17.53
CA LYS A 210 -2.21 20.05 18.54
C LYS A 210 -0.80 20.59 18.71
N SER A 211 0.19 19.89 18.20
CA SER A 211 1.63 20.21 18.37
C SER A 211 2.26 20.74 17.08
N LEU A 212 1.50 20.75 15.98
CA LEU A 212 1.95 21.29 14.70
C LEU A 212 1.85 22.82 14.69
N PRO A 213 2.79 23.50 14.04
CA PRO A 213 2.82 24.96 13.94
C PRO A 213 1.62 25.53 13.17
#